data_416f81a5072d5a2fd73cc8160c240724
#
_entry.id   416f81a5072d5a2fd73cc8160c240724
#
_cell.length_a   1.000
_cell.length_b   1.000
_cell.length_c   1.000
_cell.angle_alpha   90.00
_cell.angle_beta   90.00
_cell.angle_gamma   90.00
#
_symmetry.space_group_name_H-M   'P 1'
#
loop_
_entity.id
_entity.type
_entity.pdbx_description
1 polymer ?
#
loop_
_entity_poly.entity_id
_entity_poly.type
_entity_poly.pdbx_seq_one_letter_code
_entity_poly.pdbx_strand_id
1 'polypeptide(L)'
;MAVALDQPVADFQAQATSDQSVSLADLKGQQVVLYFYPKDSTPGCTTEGQGFRDQHEAFRAANTVVFGVSRDGIKSHENFKAKQGFPFELISDKDEALCQLFDVIKLKKLYGKEYMGVDRSTFLIDKNGVLRQEWRAVKVPGHVDAVLAAAQALNKP
;
A
#
# COMPACT_ATOMS: atom_id res chain seq x y z
N MET A 1 -13.35 -12.16 5.44
CA MET A 1 -13.57 -11.13 6.48
C MET A 1 -12.54 -10.03 6.33
N ALA A 2 -12.99 -8.80 6.51
CA ALA A 2 -12.08 -7.66 6.43
C ALA A 2 -11.09 -7.66 7.60
N VAL A 3 -9.94 -7.01 7.39
CA VAL A 3 -8.93 -6.84 8.45
C VAL A 3 -9.48 -5.97 9.58
N ALA A 4 -8.90 -6.13 10.76
CA ALA A 4 -9.24 -5.31 11.93
C ALA A 4 -7.97 -4.96 12.70
N LEU A 5 -7.98 -3.78 13.32
CA LEU A 5 -6.84 -3.31 14.13
C LEU A 5 -6.53 -4.30 15.26
N ASP A 6 -5.23 -4.49 15.48
CA ASP A 6 -4.67 -5.35 16.53
C ASP A 6 -5.04 -6.84 16.35
N GLN A 7 -5.42 -7.21 15.13
CA GLN A 7 -5.69 -8.60 14.76
C GLN A 7 -4.73 -9.07 13.67
N PRO A 8 -4.40 -10.37 13.64
CA PRO A 8 -3.58 -10.91 12.56
C PRO A 8 -4.27 -10.70 11.20
N VAL A 9 -3.48 -10.33 10.22
CA VAL A 9 -3.95 -10.23 8.83
C VAL A 9 -3.84 -11.62 8.20
N ALA A 10 -4.89 -12.06 7.51
CA ALA A 10 -4.86 -13.34 6.80
C ALA A 10 -3.73 -13.32 5.77
N ASP A 11 -3.03 -14.45 5.62
CA ASP A 11 -1.97 -14.53 4.62
C ASP A 11 -2.57 -14.36 3.21
N PHE A 12 -1.77 -13.78 2.33
CA PHE A 12 -2.16 -13.58 0.94
C PHE A 12 -0.95 -13.80 0.04
N GLN A 13 -1.21 -14.06 -1.23
CA GLN A 13 -0.19 -14.04 -2.27
C GLN A 13 -0.64 -13.08 -3.37
N ALA A 14 0.27 -12.28 -3.87
CA ALA A 14 -0.05 -11.28 -4.87
C ALA A 14 1.09 -11.14 -5.87
N GLN A 15 0.71 -10.87 -7.11
CA GLN A 15 1.66 -10.60 -8.19
C GLN A 15 2.17 -9.17 -8.06
N ALA A 16 3.48 -9.00 -8.16
CA ALA A 16 4.11 -7.68 -8.05
C ALA A 16 5.05 -7.42 -9.23
N THR A 17 5.52 -6.18 -9.32
CA THR A 17 6.54 -5.79 -10.29
C THR A 17 7.84 -6.57 -10.05
N SER A 18 8.78 -6.46 -10.99
CA SER A 18 10.07 -7.18 -10.97
C SER A 18 9.88 -8.69 -10.94
N ASP A 19 8.77 -9.18 -11.55
CA ASP A 19 8.45 -10.60 -11.65
C ASP A 19 8.39 -11.29 -10.30
N GLN A 20 7.96 -10.58 -9.27
CA GLN A 20 7.89 -11.11 -7.91
C GLN A 20 6.48 -11.54 -7.54
N SER A 21 6.40 -12.56 -6.68
CA SER A 21 5.18 -12.92 -5.97
C SER A 21 5.39 -12.55 -4.51
N VAL A 22 4.44 -11.82 -3.93
CA VAL A 22 4.53 -11.32 -2.55
C VAL A 22 3.56 -12.08 -1.68
N SER A 23 4.05 -12.64 -0.59
CA SER A 23 3.25 -13.32 0.42
C SER A 23 3.50 -12.66 1.77
N LEU A 24 2.43 -12.41 2.53
CA LEU A 24 2.58 -11.83 3.87
C LEU A 24 3.41 -12.73 4.78
N ALA A 25 3.23 -14.04 4.66
CA ALA A 25 4.01 -15.00 5.47
C ALA A 25 5.52 -14.84 5.25
N ASP A 26 5.94 -14.55 4.02
CA ASP A 26 7.35 -14.38 3.68
C ASP A 26 7.93 -13.05 4.19
N LEU A 27 7.06 -12.12 4.58
CA LEU A 27 7.50 -10.80 5.07
C LEU A 27 7.61 -10.73 6.59
N LYS A 28 7.27 -11.80 7.31
CA LYS A 28 7.38 -11.81 8.77
C LYS A 28 8.83 -11.53 9.20
N GLY A 29 8.96 -10.76 10.27
CA GLY A 29 10.24 -10.24 10.71
C GLY A 29 10.48 -8.80 10.30
N GLN A 30 9.68 -8.30 9.36
CA GLN A 30 9.69 -6.90 8.92
C GLN A 30 8.31 -6.29 9.11
N GLN A 31 8.27 -4.97 9.34
CA GLN A 31 7.03 -4.21 9.25
C GLN A 31 6.68 -4.03 7.77
N VAL A 32 5.39 -3.97 7.47
CA VAL A 32 4.90 -3.85 6.08
C VAL A 32 3.96 -2.66 5.99
N VAL A 33 4.21 -1.80 5.02
CA VAL A 33 3.27 -0.74 4.62
C VAL A 33 2.66 -1.13 3.29
N LEU A 34 1.34 -1.22 3.25
CA LEU A 34 0.58 -1.38 2.02
C LEU A 34 -0.21 -0.09 1.80
N TYR A 35 0.09 0.64 0.73
CA TYR A 35 -0.70 1.81 0.40
C TYR A 35 -1.51 1.54 -0.86
N PHE A 36 -2.83 1.62 -0.72
CA PHE A 36 -3.79 1.39 -1.80
C PHE A 36 -4.10 2.71 -2.47
N TYR A 37 -4.07 2.73 -3.79
CA TYR A 37 -4.34 3.94 -4.57
C TYR A 37 -5.19 3.62 -5.80
N PRO A 38 -5.96 4.62 -6.31
CA PRO A 38 -6.93 4.32 -7.36
C PRO A 38 -6.35 3.91 -8.72
N LYS A 39 -5.28 4.57 -9.20
CA LYS A 39 -4.80 4.31 -10.56
C LYS A 39 -3.39 4.84 -10.79
N ASP A 40 -2.57 4.04 -11.48
CA ASP A 40 -1.22 4.42 -11.90
C ASP A 40 -1.23 5.73 -12.71
N SER A 41 -0.16 6.49 -12.57
CA SER A 41 0.14 7.67 -13.39
C SER A 41 -0.86 8.81 -13.27
N THR A 42 -1.74 8.79 -12.27
CA THR A 42 -2.59 9.93 -11.93
C THR A 42 -1.85 10.87 -10.99
N PRO A 43 -2.19 12.19 -10.96
CA PRO A 43 -1.40 13.16 -10.17
C PRO A 43 -1.26 12.83 -8.70
N GLY A 44 -2.36 12.53 -8.00
CA GLY A 44 -2.30 12.23 -6.56
C GLY A 44 -1.53 10.95 -6.27
N CYS A 45 -1.72 9.91 -7.09
CA CYS A 45 -1.02 8.64 -6.91
C CYS A 45 0.47 8.79 -7.20
N THR A 46 0.84 9.61 -8.17
CA THR A 46 2.23 9.92 -8.47
C THR A 46 2.88 10.65 -7.30
N THR A 47 2.23 11.68 -6.77
CA THR A 47 2.76 12.45 -5.64
C THR A 47 2.92 11.58 -4.40
N GLU A 48 1.95 10.73 -4.11
CA GLU A 48 2.03 9.81 -2.98
C GLU A 48 3.21 8.83 -3.14
N GLY A 49 3.32 8.22 -4.33
CA GLY A 49 4.41 7.30 -4.62
C GLY A 49 5.78 7.97 -4.51
N GLN A 50 5.90 9.20 -5.01
CA GLN A 50 7.14 9.98 -4.89
C GLN A 50 7.50 10.24 -3.43
N GLY A 51 6.51 10.49 -2.58
CA GLY A 51 6.74 10.66 -1.14
C GLY A 51 7.33 9.40 -0.50
N PHE A 52 6.76 8.24 -0.80
CA PHE A 52 7.31 6.98 -0.30
C PHE A 52 8.69 6.70 -0.89
N ARG A 53 8.90 7.02 -2.17
CA ARG A 53 10.21 6.89 -2.82
C ARG A 53 11.26 7.72 -2.09
N ASP A 54 10.96 8.98 -1.82
CA ASP A 54 11.92 9.92 -1.24
C ASP A 54 12.25 9.56 0.22
N GLN A 55 11.35 8.88 0.92
CA GLN A 55 11.54 8.44 2.30
C GLN A 55 11.91 6.94 2.41
N HIS A 56 12.22 6.30 1.29
CA HIS A 56 12.41 4.84 1.27
C HIS A 56 13.51 4.38 2.25
N GLU A 57 14.65 5.07 2.29
CA GLU A 57 15.74 4.71 3.18
C GLU A 57 15.34 4.84 4.65
N ALA A 58 14.53 5.84 5.00
CA ALA A 58 14.03 5.98 6.37
C ALA A 58 13.09 4.83 6.75
N PHE A 59 12.26 4.36 5.80
CA PHE A 59 11.43 3.17 6.04
C PHE A 59 12.29 1.92 6.23
N ARG A 60 13.31 1.74 5.41
CA ARG A 60 14.23 0.62 5.56
C ARG A 60 14.93 0.65 6.93
N ALA A 61 15.39 1.82 7.34
CA ALA A 61 16.01 1.99 8.66
C ALA A 61 15.06 1.65 9.80
N ALA A 62 13.75 1.76 9.56
CA ALA A 62 12.71 1.37 10.52
C ALA A 62 12.26 -0.09 10.32
N ASN A 63 13.03 -0.92 9.63
CA ASN A 63 12.71 -2.32 9.35
C ASN A 63 11.35 -2.47 8.65
N THR A 64 11.06 -1.58 7.70
CA THR A 64 9.75 -1.51 7.05
C THR A 64 9.91 -1.62 5.54
N VAL A 65 9.15 -2.53 4.93
CA VAL A 65 9.03 -2.64 3.47
C VAL A 65 7.73 -1.99 3.03
N VAL A 66 7.76 -1.29 1.88
CA VAL A 66 6.61 -0.55 1.34
C VAL A 66 6.18 -1.20 0.03
N PHE A 67 4.87 -1.40 -0.14
CA PHE A 67 4.28 -1.82 -1.41
C PHE A 67 3.13 -0.89 -1.76
N GLY A 68 3.10 -0.42 -3.00
CA GLY A 68 1.91 0.21 -3.54
C GLY A 68 0.97 -0.85 -4.10
N VAL A 69 -0.32 -0.66 -3.97
CA VAL A 69 -1.34 -1.63 -4.41
C VAL A 69 -2.42 -0.90 -5.20
N SER A 70 -2.71 -1.36 -6.40
CA SER A 70 -3.87 -0.90 -7.16
C SER A 70 -4.40 -2.03 -8.03
N ARG A 71 -5.53 -1.77 -8.70
CA ARG A 71 -6.16 -2.74 -9.61
C ARG A 71 -5.55 -2.72 -11.01
N ASP A 72 -4.54 -1.87 -11.25
CA ASP A 72 -3.85 -1.82 -12.53
C ASP A 72 -3.07 -3.12 -12.78
N GLY A 73 -2.84 -3.43 -14.06
CA GLY A 73 -2.08 -4.61 -14.44
C GLY A 73 -0.58 -4.46 -14.24
N ILE A 74 0.14 -5.56 -14.31
CA ILE A 74 1.59 -5.59 -14.09
C ILE A 74 2.33 -4.69 -15.09
N LYS A 75 1.92 -4.67 -16.35
CA LYS A 75 2.59 -3.84 -17.36
C LYS A 75 2.49 -2.35 -17.01
N SER A 76 1.30 -1.90 -16.61
CA SER A 76 1.10 -0.54 -16.15
C SER A 76 1.99 -0.22 -14.93
N HIS A 77 2.03 -1.13 -13.98
CA HIS A 77 2.87 -0.99 -12.79
C HIS A 77 4.35 -0.92 -13.12
N GLU A 78 4.84 -1.77 -14.03
CA GLU A 78 6.25 -1.74 -14.43
C GLU A 78 6.60 -0.39 -15.07
N ASN A 79 5.73 0.13 -15.93
CA ASN A 79 5.93 1.44 -16.55
C ASN A 79 5.92 2.57 -15.52
N PHE A 80 4.98 2.53 -14.60
CA PHE A 80 4.86 3.54 -13.54
C PHE A 80 6.08 3.53 -12.61
N LYS A 81 6.47 2.34 -12.18
CA LYS A 81 7.65 2.16 -11.34
C LYS A 81 8.91 2.69 -12.01
N ALA A 82 9.13 2.33 -13.29
CA ALA A 82 10.31 2.75 -14.03
C ALA A 82 10.31 4.27 -14.23
N LYS A 83 9.17 4.84 -14.62
CA LYS A 83 9.06 6.27 -14.91
C LYS A 83 9.32 7.12 -13.65
N GLN A 84 8.85 6.67 -12.50
CA GLN A 84 8.97 7.42 -11.25
C GLN A 84 10.22 7.04 -10.45
N GLY A 85 10.94 5.99 -10.85
CA GLY A 85 12.13 5.54 -10.13
C GLY A 85 11.81 4.98 -8.75
N PHE A 86 10.70 4.25 -8.60
CA PHE A 86 10.33 3.69 -7.31
C PHE A 86 11.30 2.57 -6.91
N PRO A 87 11.87 2.65 -5.70
CA PRO A 87 12.75 1.58 -5.19
C PRO A 87 11.99 0.42 -4.55
N PHE A 88 10.68 0.48 -4.52
CA PHE A 88 9.80 -0.56 -3.97
C PHE A 88 8.93 -1.14 -5.08
N GLU A 89 8.32 -2.29 -4.78
CA GLU A 89 7.48 -2.97 -5.77
C GLU A 89 6.03 -2.51 -5.69
N LEU A 90 5.32 -2.65 -6.80
CA LEU A 90 3.89 -2.37 -6.89
C LEU A 90 3.16 -3.70 -7.08
N ILE A 91 2.12 -3.91 -6.29
CA ILE A 91 1.30 -5.11 -6.34
C ILE A 91 0.12 -4.87 -7.28
N SER A 92 -0.09 -5.81 -8.22
CA SER A 92 -1.24 -5.80 -9.12
C SER A 92 -2.37 -6.61 -8.49
N ASP A 93 -3.45 -5.92 -8.10
CA ASP A 93 -4.62 -6.53 -7.48
C ASP A 93 -5.82 -6.51 -8.44
N LYS A 94 -5.61 -7.00 -9.66
CA LYS A 94 -6.65 -6.97 -10.72
C LYS A 94 -7.93 -7.67 -10.31
N ASP A 95 -7.84 -8.76 -9.54
CA ASP A 95 -8.99 -9.51 -9.08
C ASP A 95 -9.58 -8.97 -7.78
N GLU A 96 -9.04 -7.88 -7.25
CA GLU A 96 -9.51 -7.21 -6.03
C GLU A 96 -9.38 -8.05 -4.74
N ALA A 97 -8.58 -9.11 -4.76
CA ALA A 97 -8.45 -9.96 -3.57
C ALA A 97 -7.96 -9.17 -2.35
N LEU A 98 -6.90 -8.36 -2.52
CA LEU A 98 -6.40 -7.51 -1.44
C LEU A 98 -7.34 -6.34 -1.14
N CYS A 99 -7.91 -5.73 -2.17
CA CYS A 99 -8.87 -4.64 -1.98
C CYS A 99 -10.06 -5.09 -1.14
N GLN A 100 -10.54 -6.31 -1.34
CA GLN A 100 -11.65 -6.86 -0.55
C GLN A 100 -11.18 -7.21 0.87
N LEU A 101 -10.00 -7.81 1.01
CA LEU A 101 -9.46 -8.16 2.33
C LEU A 101 -9.30 -6.91 3.21
N PHE A 102 -8.83 -5.81 2.65
CA PHE A 102 -8.61 -4.56 3.39
C PHE A 102 -9.82 -3.62 3.33
N ASP A 103 -10.89 -4.01 2.65
CA ASP A 103 -12.15 -3.24 2.59
C ASP A 103 -11.91 -1.80 2.11
N VAL A 104 -11.26 -1.66 0.96
CA VAL A 104 -10.95 -0.34 0.39
C VAL A 104 -11.76 -0.01 -0.86
N ILE A 105 -12.67 -0.89 -1.30
CA ILE A 105 -13.57 -0.60 -2.42
C ILE A 105 -14.79 0.10 -1.89
N LYS A 106 -15.00 1.35 -2.33
CA LYS A 106 -16.09 2.20 -1.83
C LYS A 106 -16.85 2.81 -3.01
N LEU A 107 -18.11 3.16 -2.76
CA LEU A 107 -18.92 3.87 -3.74
C LEU A 107 -18.40 5.30 -3.89
N LYS A 108 -18.07 5.67 -5.13
CA LYS A 108 -17.60 7.02 -5.46
C LYS A 108 -18.54 7.67 -6.45
N LYS A 109 -18.63 9.00 -6.38
CA LYS A 109 -19.42 9.80 -7.32
C LYS A 109 -18.51 10.78 -8.04
N LEU A 110 -18.64 10.84 -9.36
CA LEU A 110 -17.87 11.76 -10.19
C LEU A 110 -18.74 12.21 -11.35
N TYR A 111 -18.98 13.51 -11.45
CA TYR A 111 -19.82 14.11 -12.52
C TYR A 111 -21.19 13.45 -12.62
N GLY A 112 -21.83 13.20 -11.48
CA GLY A 112 -23.16 12.61 -11.41
C GLY A 112 -23.21 11.11 -11.64
N LYS A 113 -22.07 10.46 -11.89
CA LYS A 113 -21.97 9.00 -12.06
C LYS A 113 -21.47 8.35 -10.79
N GLU A 114 -22.03 7.19 -10.47
CA GLU A 114 -21.59 6.38 -9.33
C GLU A 114 -20.75 5.21 -9.84
N TYR A 115 -19.68 4.89 -9.13
CA TYR A 115 -18.84 3.73 -9.44
C TYR A 115 -18.14 3.22 -8.18
N MET A 116 -17.74 1.95 -8.21
CA MET A 116 -16.99 1.34 -7.13
C MET A 116 -15.48 1.53 -7.41
N GLY A 117 -14.80 2.21 -6.51
CA GLY A 117 -13.39 2.51 -6.69
C GLY A 117 -12.60 2.35 -5.41
N VAL A 118 -11.28 2.34 -5.56
CA VAL A 118 -10.36 2.25 -4.42
C VAL A 118 -10.38 3.56 -3.64
N ASP A 119 -10.72 3.47 -2.36
CA ASP A 119 -10.55 4.56 -1.41
C ASP A 119 -9.10 4.58 -0.97
N ARG A 120 -8.40 5.70 -1.21
CA ARG A 120 -6.97 5.81 -0.88
C ARG A 120 -6.77 5.50 0.59
N SER A 121 -6.02 4.43 0.87
CA SER A 121 -5.86 3.91 2.22
C SER A 121 -4.46 3.35 2.40
N THR A 122 -3.94 3.42 3.61
CA THR A 122 -2.63 2.86 3.94
C THR A 122 -2.74 2.03 5.21
N PHE A 123 -2.01 0.92 5.26
CA PHE A 123 -2.04 -0.03 6.37
C PHE A 123 -0.63 -0.32 6.82
N LEU A 124 -0.41 -0.28 8.14
CA LEU A 124 0.86 -0.63 8.76
C LEU A 124 0.69 -1.94 9.52
N ILE A 125 1.44 -2.95 9.08
CA ILE A 125 1.41 -4.31 9.64
C ILE A 125 2.74 -4.54 10.37
N ASP A 126 2.69 -5.08 11.57
CA ASP A 126 3.91 -5.30 12.34
C ASP A 126 4.67 -6.56 11.88
N LYS A 127 5.83 -6.79 12.48
CA LYS A 127 6.71 -7.90 12.10
C LYS A 127 6.10 -9.28 12.37
N ASN A 128 5.00 -9.34 13.12
CA ASN A 128 4.29 -10.58 13.42
C ASN A 128 3.05 -10.78 12.54
N GLY A 129 2.81 -9.86 11.60
CA GLY A 129 1.67 -9.94 10.69
C GLY A 129 0.38 -9.38 11.27
N VAL A 130 0.45 -8.56 12.31
CA VAL A 130 -0.72 -7.95 12.97
C VAL A 130 -0.90 -6.53 12.46
N LEU A 131 -2.13 -6.17 12.09
CA LEU A 131 -2.45 -4.80 11.66
C LEU A 131 -2.42 -3.86 12.86
N ARG A 132 -1.53 -2.87 12.81
CA ARG A 132 -1.34 -1.97 13.94
C ARG A 132 -1.87 -0.57 13.72
N GLN A 133 -1.97 -0.13 12.49
CA GLN A 133 -2.53 1.20 12.19
C GLN A 133 -3.09 1.23 10.78
N GLU A 134 -4.14 2.03 10.58
CA GLU A 134 -4.73 2.24 9.27
C GLU A 134 -5.05 3.72 9.07
N TRP A 135 -4.96 4.15 7.82
CA TRP A 135 -5.37 5.48 7.38
C TRP A 135 -6.33 5.27 6.21
N ARG A 136 -7.55 5.80 6.33
CA ARG A 136 -8.57 5.69 5.29
C ARG A 136 -8.97 7.07 4.78
N ALA A 137 -9.53 7.15 3.58
CA ALA A 137 -9.88 8.40 2.93
C ALA A 137 -8.70 9.39 2.96
N VAL A 138 -7.53 8.91 2.57
CA VAL A 138 -6.26 9.62 2.72
C VAL A 138 -6.21 10.85 1.83
N LYS A 139 -5.72 11.95 2.40
CA LYS A 139 -5.28 13.14 1.66
C LYS A 139 -3.75 13.13 1.62
N VAL A 140 -3.19 13.27 0.41
CA VAL A 140 -1.76 13.04 0.20
C VAL A 140 -0.83 13.97 0.98
N PRO A 141 -1.09 15.30 1.09
CA PRO A 141 -0.17 16.18 1.83
C PRO A 141 0.04 15.72 3.29
N GLY A 142 1.30 15.52 3.66
CA GLY A 142 1.68 15.10 5.01
C GLY A 142 1.46 13.63 5.34
N HIS A 143 0.86 12.87 4.42
CA HIS A 143 0.48 11.48 4.70
C HIS A 143 1.70 10.57 4.85
N VAL A 144 2.65 10.64 3.92
CA VAL A 144 3.82 9.76 3.93
C VAL A 144 4.65 9.98 5.21
N ASP A 145 4.79 11.23 5.63
CA ASP A 145 5.51 11.55 6.87
C ASP A 145 4.80 10.97 8.09
N ALA A 146 3.47 11.00 8.11
CA ALA A 146 2.69 10.41 9.20
C ALA A 146 2.87 8.89 9.24
N VAL A 147 2.87 8.23 8.08
CA VAL A 147 3.09 6.78 8.01
C VAL A 147 4.51 6.43 8.48
N LEU A 148 5.51 7.20 8.06
CA LEU A 148 6.89 6.99 8.47
C LEU A 148 7.04 7.13 9.98
N ALA A 149 6.47 8.18 10.57
CA ALA A 149 6.52 8.39 12.02
C ALA A 149 5.90 7.20 12.77
N ALA A 150 4.77 6.68 12.28
CA ALA A 150 4.12 5.52 12.89
C ALA A 150 4.99 4.26 12.78
N ALA A 151 5.62 4.04 11.62
CA ALA A 151 6.51 2.89 11.41
C ALA A 151 7.73 2.98 12.34
N GLN A 152 8.31 4.16 12.49
CA GLN A 152 9.45 4.38 13.38
C GLN A 152 9.06 4.13 14.85
N ALA A 153 7.90 4.63 15.26
CA ALA A 153 7.41 4.45 16.64
C ALA A 153 7.16 2.97 16.94
N LEU A 154 6.56 2.24 15.98
CA LEU A 154 6.26 0.82 16.14
C LEU A 154 7.53 -0.03 16.17
N ASN A 155 8.59 0.39 15.49
CA ASN A 155 9.86 -0.35 15.42
C ASN A 155 10.71 -0.21 16.68
N LYS A 156 10.39 0.70 17.58
CA LYS A 156 11.14 0.87 18.82
C LYS A 156 10.90 -0.32 19.75
N PRO A 157 11.94 -0.81 20.45
CA PRO A 157 11.78 -1.90 21.40
C PRO A 157 10.87 -1.51 22.58
#